data_dd7157ca44b3b05c2899c40ef1347129
#
_entry.id   dd7157ca44b3b05c2899c40ef1347129
#
_cell.length_a   1.000
_cell.length_b   1.000
_cell.length_c   1.000
_cell.angle_alpha   90.00
_cell.angle_beta   90.00
_cell.angle_gamma   90.00
#
_symmetry.space_group_name_H-M   'P 1'
#
loop_
_entity.id
_entity.type
_entity.pdbx_description
1 polymer ?
#
loop_
_entity_poly.entity_id
_entity_poly.type
_entity_poly.pdbx_seq_one_letter_code
_entity_poly.pdbx_strand_id
1 'polypeptide(L)'
;MLFLRRGRKAGWHCDAETMRNTTSKSTSTAPAAKHISRHKPRGSFLLRSLALPVAAVMGAGTFMLHGSGAAIAAPPEPTDSVSASASPSPSASETGASAESAEKARITTTAQGLVDAGFPAALAAVTKADGSTVGVAVGKGNLETGEAPPLDGEVRIGSNTKTFVAVVIMQLVQEGKISLDEPIETYLPGLLHGEGIDGAKITVRQLLQHTSGLPEYTDTVPGETDIFQVRDNYYSLRDLLDVALSNPAVFEPGSQFRYTNTNYIVLSLLVEKVTHRPLAEQITQRIIEPLGLTHTYYPGPGEEDIRGTHPHGYHRNSSAEEWKDITRMDPSWAGGAGAMISTPSELGTFLQATFNGTLLTQDSITEMKKTVDTGQPNHGYGLGIFSMPLSCGGEAWGHSGGLHGYVTQNMVGPDGTTVTTAGTAWGPALLSDPTDRAALQQKQKLMSDAVDSLMCKRQG
;
A
#
# COMPACT_ATOMS: atom_id res chain seq x y z
N MET A 1 25.88 -2.81 -57.81
CA MET A 1 25.19 -3.95 -58.37
C MET A 1 23.90 -4.08 -57.59
N LEU A 2 22.88 -3.44 -57.97
CA LEU A 2 21.75 -3.72 -58.88
C LEU A 2 21.23 -5.13 -58.76
N PHE A 3 20.04 -5.31 -58.16
CA PHE A 3 18.87 -5.81 -58.84
C PHE A 3 17.59 -5.55 -58.04
N LEU A 4 16.73 -4.75 -58.65
CA LEU A 4 15.30 -4.55 -58.39
C LEU A 4 14.49 -5.79 -58.78
N ARG A 5 13.43 -6.13 -58.01
CA ARG A 5 12.16 -6.57 -58.63
C ARG A 5 10.93 -6.21 -57.76
N ARG A 6 10.00 -5.60 -58.47
CA ARG A 6 8.66 -5.09 -58.15
C ARG A 6 7.61 -6.24 -58.07
N GLY A 7 6.51 -5.93 -57.39
CA GLY A 7 5.12 -6.29 -57.72
C GLY A 7 4.44 -7.16 -56.65
N ARG A 8 3.24 -6.98 -56.17
CA ARG A 8 2.02 -6.30 -56.70
C ARG A 8 1.09 -5.99 -55.55
N LYS A 9 0.34 -4.90 -55.65
CA LYS A 9 -0.85 -4.58 -54.85
C LYS A 9 -2.01 -5.49 -55.24
N ALA A 10 -2.83 -5.90 -54.25
CA ALA A 10 -4.19 -6.29 -54.45
C ALA A 10 -5.07 -5.57 -53.44
N GLY A 11 -5.84 -4.63 -53.95
CA GLY A 11 -6.88 -3.93 -53.18
C GLY A 11 -8.16 -4.78 -53.22
N TRP A 12 -8.94 -4.67 -52.17
CA TRP A 12 -10.34 -5.08 -52.16
C TRP A 12 -11.21 -3.88 -51.87
N HIS A 13 -12.04 -3.55 -52.88
CA HIS A 13 -13.16 -2.60 -52.80
C HIS A 13 -14.33 -3.33 -52.09
N CYS A 14 -15.02 -2.63 -51.21
CA CYS A 14 -16.38 -2.93 -50.81
C CYS A 14 -17.33 -2.12 -51.68
N ASP A 15 -18.21 -2.81 -52.38
CA ASP A 15 -19.42 -2.23 -52.95
C ASP A 15 -20.63 -2.54 -52.04
N ALA A 16 -21.42 -1.49 -51.81
CA ALA A 16 -22.73 -1.54 -51.22
C ALA A 16 -23.75 -1.69 -52.36
N GLU A 17 -24.76 -2.56 -52.18
CA GLU A 17 -26.14 -2.24 -52.59
C GLU A 17 -27.10 -3.44 -52.40
N THR A 18 -28.23 -3.15 -51.78
CA THR A 18 -29.63 -3.47 -52.15
C THR A 18 -30.19 -4.86 -51.89
N MET A 19 -31.25 -4.96 -51.09
CA MET A 19 -32.66 -5.34 -51.40
C MET A 19 -33.45 -5.63 -50.12
N ARG A 20 -34.39 -4.79 -49.78
CA ARG A 20 -35.89 -4.83 -49.90
C ARG A 20 -36.62 -6.11 -49.46
N ASN A 21 -37.45 -5.86 -48.47
CA ASN A 21 -38.82 -6.33 -48.22
C ASN A 21 -39.25 -7.75 -48.70
N THR A 22 -39.68 -8.54 -47.72
CA THR A 22 -41.01 -9.20 -47.83
C THR A 22 -41.65 -9.40 -46.46
N THR A 23 -42.84 -8.84 -46.34
CA THR A 23 -43.84 -9.07 -45.30
C THR A 23 -44.49 -10.44 -45.45
N SER A 24 -44.66 -11.14 -44.33
CA SER A 24 -45.75 -12.15 -44.26
C SER A 24 -46.28 -12.23 -42.82
N LYS A 25 -47.57 -11.93 -42.71
CA LYS A 25 -48.40 -12.14 -41.54
C LYS A 25 -48.70 -13.64 -41.38
N SER A 26 -48.67 -14.13 -40.17
CA SER A 26 -49.59 -15.19 -39.77
C SER A 26 -49.94 -15.07 -38.28
N THR A 27 -51.21 -15.16 -38.04
CA THR A 27 -52.00 -14.99 -36.83
C THR A 27 -52.04 -16.24 -35.96
N SER A 28 -52.48 -16.02 -34.70
CA SER A 28 -53.15 -17.00 -33.80
C SER A 28 -52.22 -17.86 -32.95
N THR A 29 -52.36 -18.09 -31.70
CA THR A 29 -53.39 -18.03 -30.66
C THR A 29 -52.75 -18.32 -29.33
N ALA A 30 -53.17 -17.66 -28.26
CA ALA A 30 -52.82 -18.00 -26.86
C ALA A 30 -53.67 -19.23 -26.39
N PRO A 31 -53.21 -19.92 -25.37
CA PRO A 31 -54.10 -20.22 -24.28
C PRO A 31 -53.50 -20.01 -22.86
N ALA A 32 -54.35 -19.36 -22.06
CA ALA A 32 -54.74 -19.65 -20.69
C ALA A 32 -53.66 -19.91 -19.60
N ALA A 33 -53.73 -19.01 -18.65
CA ALA A 33 -53.19 -19.08 -17.30
C ALA A 33 -53.55 -20.35 -16.53
N LYS A 34 -52.59 -20.85 -15.75
CA LYS A 34 -52.87 -21.64 -14.54
C LYS A 34 -52.14 -21.02 -13.33
N HIS A 35 -52.95 -20.55 -12.39
CA HIS A 35 -52.61 -20.26 -11.01
C HIS A 35 -51.89 -21.44 -10.37
N ILE A 36 -50.73 -21.23 -9.79
CA ILE A 36 -50.22 -22.04 -8.70
C ILE A 36 -49.75 -21.13 -7.57
N SER A 37 -50.26 -21.48 -6.43
CA SER A 37 -50.24 -20.96 -5.09
C SER A 37 -48.87 -20.54 -4.55
N ARG A 38 -48.89 -19.42 -3.81
CA ARG A 38 -47.83 -18.91 -2.92
C ARG A 38 -47.52 -19.92 -1.82
N HIS A 39 -46.21 -20.27 -1.68
CA HIS A 39 -45.65 -20.64 -0.41
C HIS A 39 -44.41 -19.77 -0.15
N LYS A 40 -44.51 -18.93 0.88
CA LYS A 40 -43.37 -18.23 1.52
C LYS A 40 -42.68 -19.22 2.44
N PRO A 41 -41.35 -19.30 2.42
CA PRO A 41 -40.59 -19.59 3.63
C PRO A 41 -40.11 -18.28 4.24
N ARG A 42 -40.50 -18.04 5.46
CA ARG A 42 -39.87 -17.14 6.44
C ARG A 42 -38.55 -17.73 6.85
N GLY A 43 -37.48 -16.94 6.73
CA GLY A 43 -36.18 -17.31 7.25
C GLY A 43 -35.18 -16.23 6.85
N SER A 44 -35.31 -15.03 7.45
CA SER A 44 -34.28 -13.98 7.36
C SER A 44 -33.10 -14.37 8.24
N PHE A 45 -32.08 -14.94 7.64
CA PHE A 45 -30.74 -14.87 8.21
C PHE A 45 -30.07 -13.63 7.66
N LEU A 46 -30.05 -12.58 8.47
CA LEU A 46 -29.18 -11.43 8.31
C LEU A 46 -27.75 -11.89 8.58
N LEU A 47 -27.03 -12.37 7.56
CA LEU A 47 -25.58 -12.32 7.57
C LEU A 47 -25.22 -10.83 7.36
N ARG A 48 -24.93 -10.14 8.44
CA ARG A 48 -24.22 -8.88 8.39
C ARG A 48 -22.77 -9.21 7.96
N SER A 49 -22.48 -8.97 6.71
CA SER A 49 -21.11 -8.88 6.20
C SER A 49 -20.40 -7.77 6.98
N LEU A 50 -19.46 -8.14 7.82
CA LEU A 50 -18.62 -7.24 8.60
C LEU A 50 -17.40 -6.94 7.75
N ALA A 51 -17.47 -5.88 6.96
CA ALA A 51 -16.29 -5.29 6.34
C ALA A 51 -15.25 -4.95 7.40
N LEU A 52 -14.05 -5.49 7.24
CA LEU A 52 -12.89 -5.16 8.06
C LEU A 52 -12.25 -3.88 7.52
N PRO A 53 -12.29 -2.75 8.22
CA PRO A 53 -11.40 -1.67 7.88
C PRO A 53 -9.98 -2.12 8.23
N VAL A 54 -9.09 -2.16 7.25
CA VAL A 54 -7.64 -2.20 7.48
C VAL A 54 -7.23 -0.82 8.01
N ALA A 55 -7.54 -0.57 9.29
CA ALA A 55 -6.98 0.55 10.02
C ALA A 55 -5.72 0.06 10.71
N ALA A 56 -4.60 0.73 10.46
CA ALA A 56 -3.38 0.51 11.21
C ALA A 56 -3.65 0.79 12.69
N VAL A 57 -3.55 -0.23 13.53
CA VAL A 57 -3.76 -0.11 14.98
C VAL A 57 -2.44 -0.33 15.68
N MET A 58 -2.05 0.64 16.46
CA MET A 58 -0.88 0.57 17.33
C MET A 58 -1.30 0.72 18.80
N GLY A 59 -0.83 -0.16 19.64
CA GLY A 59 -1.21 -0.21 21.04
C GLY A 59 -0.41 0.76 21.92
N ALA A 60 -1.09 1.38 22.87
CA ALA A 60 -0.50 2.18 23.92
C ALA A 60 -0.05 1.29 25.10
N GLY A 61 1.25 1.35 25.42
CA GLY A 61 1.78 0.83 26.68
C GLY A 61 1.88 1.97 27.70
N THR A 62 1.14 1.81 28.80
CA THR A 62 1.17 2.78 29.92
C THR A 62 2.41 2.49 30.77
N PHE A 63 3.33 3.45 30.90
CA PHE A 63 4.39 3.43 31.91
C PHE A 63 4.17 4.53 32.95
N MET A 64 4.15 4.11 34.22
CA MET A 64 4.10 4.98 35.40
C MET A 64 5.46 5.60 35.67
N LEU A 65 5.47 6.92 35.91
CA LEU A 65 6.60 7.68 36.44
C LEU A 65 6.81 7.39 37.93
N HIS A 66 8.05 7.10 38.32
CA HIS A 66 8.55 7.36 39.67
C HIS A 66 9.79 8.26 39.57
N GLY A 67 9.68 9.43 40.14
CA GLY A 67 10.78 10.35 40.30
C GLY A 67 11.55 10.09 41.58
N SER A 68 12.83 10.45 41.57
CA SER A 68 13.56 10.97 42.76
C SER A 68 14.96 11.44 42.37
N GLY A 69 15.26 12.73 42.53
CA GLY A 69 16.18 13.21 43.57
C GLY A 69 17.62 13.43 43.13
N ALA A 70 17.98 14.69 42.99
CA ALA A 70 19.31 15.25 42.69
C ALA A 70 20.34 15.07 43.85
N ALA A 71 21.64 14.97 43.49
CA ALA A 71 22.74 15.46 44.31
C ALA A 71 23.93 15.89 43.45
N ILE A 72 24.36 17.12 43.65
CA ILE A 72 25.52 17.79 43.02
C ILE A 72 26.77 17.47 43.86
N ALA A 73 27.90 17.13 43.23
CA ALA A 73 29.21 17.27 43.85
C ALA A 73 30.28 17.62 42.81
N ALA A 74 31.12 18.62 43.14
CA ALA A 74 32.17 19.24 42.34
C ALA A 74 33.51 18.49 42.43
N PRO A 75 34.51 18.84 41.58
CA PRO A 75 35.66 17.98 41.23
C PRO A 75 36.88 18.23 42.15
N PRO A 76 37.86 17.34 42.13
CA PRO A 76 39.24 17.67 42.45
C PRO A 76 40.21 17.62 41.25
N GLU A 77 41.18 18.49 41.31
CA GLU A 77 42.28 18.72 40.37
C GLU A 77 43.43 17.66 40.49
N PRO A 78 44.46 17.71 39.61
CA PRO A 78 45.13 16.57 39.04
C PRO A 78 46.42 16.15 39.73
N THR A 79 46.83 14.87 39.57
CA THR A 79 48.20 14.43 39.83
C THR A 79 48.74 13.56 38.72
N ASP A 80 49.87 13.99 38.21
CA ASP A 80 51.02 13.37 37.55
C ASP A 80 50.95 12.02 36.81
N SER A 81 51.31 12.13 35.55
CA SER A 81 52.11 11.33 34.64
C SER A 81 52.49 9.88 35.05
N VAL A 82 51.91 8.95 34.28
CA VAL A 82 52.58 7.66 33.96
C VAL A 82 52.47 7.45 32.45
N SER A 83 53.62 7.30 31.81
CA SER A 83 53.82 6.94 30.41
C SER A 83 53.21 5.56 30.15
N ALA A 84 52.06 5.53 29.47
CA ALA A 84 51.45 4.29 28.94
C ALA A 84 51.69 4.21 27.45
N SER A 85 52.34 3.12 27.08
CA SER A 85 52.53 2.65 25.70
C SER A 85 51.25 2.73 24.90
N ALA A 86 51.26 3.51 23.81
CA ALA A 86 50.12 3.64 22.89
C ALA A 86 49.86 2.29 22.22
N SER A 87 48.78 1.62 22.59
CA SER A 87 48.15 0.62 21.75
C SER A 87 47.65 1.29 20.48
N PRO A 88 47.80 0.70 19.29
CA PRO A 88 47.27 1.31 18.08
C PRO A 88 45.76 1.45 18.19
N SER A 89 45.28 2.67 18.04
CA SER A 89 43.84 2.93 17.87
C SER A 89 43.32 2.13 16.68
N PRO A 90 42.18 1.44 16.78
CA PRO A 90 41.62 0.72 15.67
C PRO A 90 41.42 1.67 14.49
N SER A 91 41.81 1.20 13.29
CA SER A 91 41.64 1.96 12.04
C SER A 91 40.17 2.30 11.83
N ALA A 92 39.87 3.47 11.29
CA ALA A 92 38.50 3.92 11.00
C ALA A 92 37.71 2.92 10.09
N SER A 93 38.41 2.07 9.32
CA SER A 93 37.84 0.99 8.52
C SER A 93 37.37 -0.20 9.35
N GLU A 94 38.02 -0.53 10.45
CA GLU A 94 37.64 -1.66 11.32
C GLU A 94 36.42 -1.30 12.20
N THR A 95 36.32 -0.06 12.62
CA THR A 95 35.16 0.43 13.37
C THR A 95 33.92 0.52 12.49
N GLY A 96 34.04 0.91 11.21
CA GLY A 96 32.95 0.95 10.25
C GLY A 96 32.37 -0.45 9.95
N ALA A 97 33.23 -1.43 9.68
CA ALA A 97 32.83 -2.81 9.41
C ALA A 97 32.15 -3.49 10.62
N SER A 98 32.61 -3.19 11.84
CA SER A 98 31.98 -3.71 13.06
C SER A 98 30.58 -3.10 13.31
N ALA A 99 30.38 -1.80 13.02
CA ALA A 99 29.11 -1.12 13.17
C ALA A 99 28.07 -1.61 12.15
N GLU A 100 28.46 -1.82 10.90
CA GLU A 100 27.58 -2.39 9.86
C GLU A 100 27.17 -3.83 10.19
N SER A 101 28.11 -4.65 10.67
CA SER A 101 27.83 -6.02 11.12
C SER A 101 26.83 -6.05 12.28
N ALA A 102 26.98 -5.16 13.25
CA ALA A 102 26.04 -5.02 14.38
C ALA A 102 24.65 -4.57 13.91
N GLU A 103 24.59 -3.61 12.98
CA GLU A 103 23.33 -3.15 12.39
C GLU A 103 22.62 -4.28 11.64
N LYS A 104 23.35 -5.01 10.79
CA LYS A 104 22.83 -6.17 10.06
C LYS A 104 22.30 -7.25 11.00
N ALA A 105 23.03 -7.56 12.07
CA ALA A 105 22.60 -8.53 13.08
C ALA A 105 21.27 -8.10 13.76
N ARG A 106 21.15 -6.80 14.06
CA ARG A 106 19.93 -6.23 14.66
C ARG A 106 18.73 -6.35 13.72
N ILE A 107 18.90 -5.96 12.44
CA ILE A 107 17.85 -6.07 11.43
C ILE A 107 17.46 -7.54 11.24
N THR A 108 18.45 -8.46 11.20
CA THR A 108 18.21 -9.91 11.10
C THR A 108 17.39 -10.45 12.26
N THR A 109 17.71 -10.06 13.50
CA THR A 109 16.93 -10.47 14.68
C THR A 109 15.48 -9.97 14.61
N THR A 110 15.29 -8.73 14.18
CA THR A 110 13.94 -8.15 14.02
C THR A 110 13.14 -8.86 12.93
N ALA A 111 13.75 -9.11 11.76
CA ALA A 111 13.09 -9.83 10.68
C ALA A 111 12.79 -11.30 11.06
N GLN A 112 13.69 -11.96 11.80
CA GLN A 112 13.46 -13.32 12.31
C GLN A 112 12.23 -13.36 13.25
N GLY A 113 12.01 -12.34 14.06
CA GLY A 113 10.82 -12.23 14.90
C GLY A 113 9.50 -12.25 14.09
N LEU A 114 9.50 -11.76 12.85
CA LEU A 114 8.34 -11.89 11.96
C LEU A 114 8.15 -13.34 11.49
N VAL A 115 9.24 -14.02 11.13
CA VAL A 115 9.19 -15.44 10.74
C VAL A 115 8.71 -16.29 11.91
N ASP A 116 9.21 -16.04 13.12
CA ASP A 116 8.78 -16.74 14.36
C ASP A 116 7.29 -16.49 14.68
N ALA A 117 6.76 -15.35 14.25
CA ALA A 117 5.34 -15.02 14.35
C ALA A 117 4.46 -15.70 13.28
N GLY A 118 5.06 -16.48 12.35
CA GLY A 118 4.37 -17.33 11.40
C GLY A 118 4.42 -16.88 9.93
N PHE A 119 5.15 -15.79 9.59
CA PHE A 119 5.38 -15.44 8.20
C PHE A 119 6.33 -16.45 7.53
N PRO A 120 6.05 -16.93 6.31
CA PRO A 120 6.96 -17.84 5.60
C PRO A 120 8.35 -17.25 5.39
N ALA A 121 8.42 -15.97 5.00
CA ALA A 121 9.65 -15.20 4.93
C ALA A 121 9.41 -13.74 5.34
N ALA A 122 10.49 -13.07 5.73
CA ALA A 122 10.50 -11.64 6.00
C ALA A 122 11.73 -10.97 5.40
N LEU A 123 11.54 -9.76 4.88
CA LEU A 123 12.58 -8.87 4.38
C LEU A 123 12.54 -7.59 5.21
N ALA A 124 13.68 -6.99 5.46
CA ALA A 124 13.75 -5.69 6.10
C ALA A 124 14.93 -4.88 5.55
N ALA A 125 14.75 -3.57 5.43
CA ALA A 125 15.81 -2.64 5.05
C ALA A 125 15.77 -1.41 5.95
N VAL A 126 16.94 -0.93 6.32
CA VAL A 126 17.16 0.35 6.99
C VAL A 126 18.00 1.22 6.06
N THR A 127 17.43 2.32 5.59
CA THR A 127 18.14 3.31 4.76
C THR A 127 18.39 4.56 5.59
N LYS A 128 19.65 4.89 5.83
CA LYS A 128 20.04 6.08 6.60
C LYS A 128 19.83 7.35 5.78
N ALA A 129 19.85 8.50 6.45
CA ALA A 129 19.68 9.81 5.80
C ALA A 129 20.72 10.10 4.71
N ASP A 130 21.91 9.47 4.76
CA ASP A 130 22.95 9.58 3.74
C ASP A 130 22.71 8.67 2.51
N GLY A 131 21.61 7.93 2.49
CA GLY A 131 21.24 6.99 1.42
C GLY A 131 21.86 5.58 1.56
N SER A 132 22.74 5.36 2.52
CA SER A 132 23.29 4.01 2.76
C SER A 132 22.23 3.07 3.30
N THR A 133 22.13 1.88 2.69
CA THR A 133 21.10 0.89 3.02
C THR A 133 21.71 -0.42 3.50
N VAL A 134 21.18 -0.96 4.60
CA VAL A 134 21.43 -2.31 5.07
C VAL A 134 20.14 -3.10 5.01
N GLY A 135 20.13 -4.17 4.22
CA GLY A 135 18.99 -5.07 4.05
C GLY A 135 19.27 -6.48 4.55
N VAL A 136 18.21 -7.18 4.92
CA VAL A 136 18.23 -8.61 5.28
C VAL A 136 16.98 -9.30 4.72
N ALA A 137 17.12 -10.61 4.50
CA ALA A 137 16.01 -11.49 4.14
C ALA A 137 16.18 -12.81 4.92
N VAL A 138 15.09 -13.28 5.54
CA VAL A 138 15.09 -14.47 6.41
C VAL A 138 13.86 -15.35 6.16
N GLY A 139 13.92 -16.61 6.59
CA GLY A 139 12.85 -17.57 6.40
C GLY A 139 12.95 -18.33 5.08
N LYS A 140 11.81 -18.75 4.52
CA LYS A 140 11.72 -19.49 3.27
C LYS A 140 11.01 -18.65 2.22
N GLY A 141 11.75 -18.22 1.20
CA GLY A 141 11.23 -17.49 0.06
C GLY A 141 10.37 -18.35 -0.85
N ASN A 142 10.63 -19.66 -0.87
CA ASN A 142 9.82 -20.67 -1.53
C ASN A 142 9.59 -21.83 -0.56
N LEU A 143 8.32 -22.12 -0.21
CA LEU A 143 7.97 -23.18 0.72
C LEU A 143 8.10 -24.58 0.12
N GLU A 144 7.97 -24.71 -1.19
CA GLU A 144 8.10 -26.00 -1.91
C GLU A 144 9.56 -26.45 -1.99
N THR A 145 10.45 -25.56 -2.41
CA THR A 145 11.88 -25.85 -2.57
C THR A 145 12.69 -25.65 -1.30
N GLY A 146 12.17 -24.83 -0.38
CA GLY A 146 12.88 -24.43 0.84
C GLY A 146 13.94 -23.35 0.62
N GLU A 147 14.03 -22.75 -0.57
CA GLU A 147 14.96 -21.68 -0.91
C GLU A 147 14.77 -20.46 -0.04
N ALA A 148 15.87 -19.79 0.31
CA ALA A 148 15.85 -18.54 1.04
C ALA A 148 15.24 -17.42 0.17
N PRO A 149 14.60 -16.40 0.78
CA PRO A 149 14.15 -15.24 0.03
C PRO A 149 15.35 -14.46 -0.52
N PRO A 150 15.24 -13.87 -1.74
CA PRO A 150 16.27 -13.00 -2.27
C PRO A 150 16.45 -11.78 -1.36
N LEU A 151 17.69 -11.37 -1.18
CA LEU A 151 18.00 -10.12 -0.50
C LEU A 151 17.43 -8.96 -1.31
N ASP A 152 16.59 -8.13 -0.69
CA ASP A 152 15.91 -7.03 -1.34
C ASP A 152 15.02 -7.45 -2.54
N GLY A 153 14.36 -8.61 -2.43
CA GLY A 153 13.45 -9.12 -3.45
C GLY A 153 12.23 -8.23 -3.65
N GLU A 154 11.69 -8.23 -4.88
CA GLU A 154 10.46 -7.53 -5.23
C GLU A 154 9.25 -8.12 -4.49
N VAL A 155 8.40 -7.26 -3.94
CA VAL A 155 7.16 -7.64 -3.24
C VAL A 155 6.00 -6.75 -3.68
N ARG A 156 4.77 -7.28 -3.59
CA ARG A 156 3.58 -6.45 -3.76
C ARG A 156 3.44 -5.56 -2.54
N ILE A 157 3.46 -4.22 -2.75
CA ILE A 157 3.54 -3.25 -1.65
C ILE A 157 2.18 -2.83 -1.10
N GLY A 158 1.10 -3.32 -1.70
CA GLY A 158 -0.26 -3.01 -1.24
C GLY A 158 -0.47 -1.51 -1.09
N SER A 159 -1.10 -1.10 0.00
CA SER A 159 -1.48 0.30 0.22
C SER A 159 -0.32 1.31 0.32
N ASN A 160 0.96 0.90 0.33
CA ASN A 160 2.06 1.84 0.09
C ASN A 160 1.92 2.54 -1.27
N THR A 161 1.22 1.93 -2.24
CA THR A 161 0.83 2.55 -3.53
C THR A 161 0.14 3.90 -3.33
N LYS A 162 -0.66 4.05 -2.26
CA LYS A 162 -1.38 5.29 -1.97
C LYS A 162 -0.44 6.48 -1.77
N THR A 163 0.71 6.26 -1.15
CA THR A 163 1.70 7.33 -0.98
C THR A 163 2.27 7.78 -2.32
N PHE A 164 2.52 6.86 -3.27
CA PHE A 164 2.92 7.23 -4.64
C PHE A 164 1.85 8.06 -5.34
N VAL A 165 0.59 7.65 -5.27
CA VAL A 165 -0.53 8.42 -5.84
C VAL A 165 -0.64 9.80 -5.19
N ALA A 166 -0.52 9.88 -3.86
CA ALA A 166 -0.57 11.14 -3.12
C ALA A 166 0.57 12.08 -3.52
N VAL A 167 1.80 11.58 -3.70
CA VAL A 167 2.93 12.38 -4.19
C VAL A 167 2.66 12.93 -5.58
N VAL A 168 2.12 12.13 -6.52
CA VAL A 168 1.71 12.61 -7.85
C VAL A 168 0.66 13.72 -7.73
N ILE A 169 -0.38 13.54 -6.91
CA ILE A 169 -1.40 14.58 -6.66
C ILE A 169 -0.76 15.85 -6.11
N MET A 170 0.14 15.74 -5.11
CA MET A 170 0.79 16.90 -4.51
C MET A 170 1.70 17.64 -5.50
N GLN A 171 2.37 16.94 -6.42
CA GLN A 171 3.10 17.57 -7.51
C GLN A 171 2.16 18.31 -8.48
N LEU A 172 1.00 17.73 -8.79
CA LEU A 172 -0.01 18.42 -9.62
C LEU A 172 -0.62 19.62 -8.90
N VAL A 173 -0.67 19.61 -7.58
CA VAL A 173 -1.03 20.79 -6.75
C VAL A 173 0.05 21.87 -6.85
N GLN A 174 1.33 21.50 -6.73
CA GLN A 174 2.47 22.42 -6.92
C GLN A 174 2.49 23.07 -8.32
N GLU A 175 2.05 22.32 -9.33
CA GLU A 175 1.90 22.80 -10.70
C GLU A 175 0.65 23.68 -10.93
N GLY A 176 -0.20 23.86 -9.91
CA GLY A 176 -1.46 24.61 -10.00
C GLY A 176 -2.55 23.92 -10.84
N LYS A 177 -2.40 22.63 -11.15
CA LYS A 177 -3.35 21.85 -11.94
C LYS A 177 -4.48 21.27 -11.11
N ILE A 178 -4.25 21.08 -9.82
CA ILE A 178 -5.23 20.58 -8.83
C ILE A 178 -5.20 21.52 -7.62
N SER A 179 -6.37 21.77 -7.04
CA SER A 179 -6.51 22.38 -5.72
C SER A 179 -7.04 21.34 -4.73
N LEU A 180 -6.43 21.24 -3.57
CA LEU A 180 -6.82 20.25 -2.54
C LEU A 180 -8.25 20.44 -2.04
N ASP A 181 -8.69 21.68 -1.94
CA ASP A 181 -9.98 22.05 -1.34
C ASP A 181 -11.09 22.28 -2.40
N GLU A 182 -10.75 22.07 -3.67
CA GLU A 182 -11.73 22.10 -4.76
C GLU A 182 -12.54 20.80 -4.78
N PRO A 183 -13.87 20.87 -5.04
CA PRO A 183 -14.70 19.69 -5.24
C PRO A 183 -14.21 18.82 -6.40
N ILE A 184 -14.28 17.49 -6.23
CA ILE A 184 -13.91 16.55 -7.28
C ILE A 184 -14.74 16.71 -8.56
N GLU A 185 -15.97 17.19 -8.42
CA GLU A 185 -16.89 17.49 -9.53
C GLU A 185 -16.29 18.48 -10.54
N THR A 186 -15.45 19.42 -10.08
CA THR A 186 -14.73 20.38 -10.94
C THR A 186 -13.85 19.67 -11.97
N TYR A 187 -13.22 18.56 -11.58
CA TYR A 187 -12.29 17.82 -12.43
C TYR A 187 -12.95 16.65 -13.14
N LEU A 188 -13.89 15.99 -12.48
CA LEU A 188 -14.55 14.76 -12.91
C LEU A 188 -16.08 14.93 -12.87
N PRO A 189 -16.63 15.82 -13.72
CA PRO A 189 -18.05 16.16 -13.68
C PRO A 189 -18.92 14.94 -13.92
N GLY A 190 -19.92 14.75 -13.04
CA GLY A 190 -20.88 13.66 -13.09
C GLY A 190 -20.30 12.27 -12.80
N LEU A 191 -19.03 12.18 -12.32
CA LEU A 191 -18.42 10.88 -12.01
C LEU A 191 -18.97 10.31 -10.70
N LEU A 192 -19.02 11.12 -9.64
CA LEU A 192 -19.46 10.70 -8.31
C LEU A 192 -20.92 11.08 -8.09
N HIS A 193 -21.80 10.09 -8.23
CA HIS A 193 -23.23 10.23 -8.00
C HIS A 193 -23.82 8.91 -7.48
N GLY A 194 -24.81 8.99 -6.60
CA GLY A 194 -25.45 7.82 -5.99
C GLY A 194 -26.28 8.22 -4.78
N GLU A 195 -26.80 7.25 -4.06
CA GLU A 195 -27.58 7.51 -2.84
C GLU A 195 -26.67 8.15 -1.77
N GLY A 196 -26.90 9.44 -1.48
CA GLY A 196 -26.09 10.24 -0.57
C GLY A 196 -24.71 10.62 -1.11
N ILE A 197 -24.36 10.27 -2.35
CA ILE A 197 -23.07 10.57 -2.98
C ILE A 197 -23.23 11.76 -3.92
N ASP A 198 -22.43 12.82 -3.68
CA ASP A 198 -22.43 14.06 -4.46
C ASP A 198 -20.99 14.57 -4.63
N GLY A 199 -20.44 14.47 -5.83
CA GLY A 199 -19.08 14.92 -6.17
C GLY A 199 -18.83 16.41 -5.89
N ALA A 200 -19.89 17.24 -5.86
CA ALA A 200 -19.77 18.66 -5.53
C ALA A 200 -19.50 18.93 -4.03
N LYS A 201 -19.67 17.93 -3.18
CA LYS A 201 -19.42 18.01 -1.72
C LYS A 201 -18.13 17.33 -1.29
N ILE A 202 -17.49 16.59 -2.18
CA ILE A 202 -16.27 15.81 -1.88
C ILE A 202 -15.08 16.54 -2.47
N THR A 203 -14.12 16.96 -1.62
CA THR A 203 -12.90 17.62 -2.06
C THR A 203 -11.78 16.61 -2.33
N VAL A 204 -10.76 17.03 -3.09
CA VAL A 204 -9.54 16.23 -3.32
C VAL A 204 -8.85 15.89 -1.98
N ARG A 205 -8.79 16.85 -1.05
CA ARG A 205 -8.28 16.63 0.32
C ARG A 205 -9.03 15.52 1.04
N GLN A 206 -10.34 15.52 1.01
CA GLN A 206 -11.15 14.50 1.68
C GLN A 206 -10.95 13.10 1.09
N LEU A 207 -10.69 12.99 -0.20
CA LEU A 207 -10.30 11.72 -0.82
C LEU A 207 -8.92 11.25 -0.31
N LEU A 208 -7.91 12.15 -0.29
CA LEU A 208 -6.57 11.83 0.21
C LEU A 208 -6.56 11.43 1.69
N GLN A 209 -7.45 12.02 2.50
CA GLN A 209 -7.53 11.83 3.97
C GLN A 209 -8.57 10.81 4.41
N HIS A 210 -9.24 10.12 3.51
CA HIS A 210 -10.30 9.15 3.85
C HIS A 210 -11.48 9.73 4.65
N THR A 211 -11.86 10.98 4.33
CA THR A 211 -13.03 11.65 4.92
C THR A 211 -14.14 11.95 3.91
N SER A 212 -14.12 11.27 2.75
CA SER A 212 -15.09 11.48 1.66
C SER A 212 -16.49 10.94 1.91
N GLY A 213 -16.63 9.93 2.77
CA GLY A 213 -17.88 9.19 2.97
C GLY A 213 -18.18 8.17 1.86
N LEU A 214 -17.29 7.96 0.88
CA LEU A 214 -17.51 6.96 -0.17
C LEU A 214 -17.50 5.52 0.39
N PRO A 215 -18.37 4.64 -0.13
CA PRO A 215 -18.38 3.22 0.24
C PRO A 215 -17.13 2.50 -0.27
N GLU A 216 -16.78 1.38 0.39
CA GLU A 216 -15.63 0.55 0.03
C GLU A 216 -16.02 -0.46 -1.05
N TYR A 217 -15.33 -0.46 -2.19
CA TYR A 217 -15.62 -1.40 -3.29
C TYR A 217 -15.19 -2.84 -2.97
N THR A 218 -14.16 -3.02 -2.15
CA THR A 218 -13.66 -4.37 -1.81
C THR A 218 -14.67 -5.17 -1.00
N ASP A 219 -15.61 -4.51 -0.31
CA ASP A 219 -16.73 -5.19 0.37
C ASP A 219 -17.64 -5.97 -0.59
N THR A 220 -17.59 -5.66 -1.89
CA THR A 220 -18.52 -6.20 -2.91
C THR A 220 -17.81 -6.96 -4.02
N VAL A 221 -16.52 -6.64 -4.29
CA VAL A 221 -15.74 -7.37 -5.31
C VAL A 221 -15.53 -8.82 -4.86
N PRO A 222 -15.85 -9.81 -5.72
CA PRO A 222 -15.73 -11.23 -5.38
C PRO A 222 -14.28 -11.70 -5.22
N GLY A 223 -13.53 -11.28 -4.26
CA GLY A 223 -12.13 -11.66 -4.03
C GLY A 223 -11.82 -11.75 -2.56
N GLU A 224 -12.63 -11.10 -1.73
CA GLU A 224 -12.48 -11.17 -0.27
C GLU A 224 -12.83 -12.55 0.30
N THR A 225 -13.69 -13.34 -0.39
CA THR A 225 -14.11 -14.67 0.09
C THR A 225 -13.22 -15.81 -0.41
N ASP A 226 -12.69 -15.71 -1.64
CA ASP A 226 -11.74 -16.68 -2.19
C ASP A 226 -10.96 -16.05 -3.34
N ILE A 227 -9.81 -15.49 -3.04
CA ILE A 227 -8.94 -14.82 -4.02
C ILE A 227 -8.52 -15.74 -5.17
N PHE A 228 -8.42 -17.05 -4.93
CA PHE A 228 -7.99 -18.00 -5.97
C PHE A 228 -8.99 -18.17 -7.10
N GLN A 229 -10.27 -17.80 -6.90
CA GLN A 229 -11.28 -17.83 -7.95
C GLN A 229 -11.24 -16.60 -8.87
N VAL A 230 -10.65 -15.50 -8.41
CA VAL A 230 -10.72 -14.20 -9.10
C VAL A 230 -9.34 -13.57 -9.35
N ARG A 231 -8.26 -14.22 -8.91
CA ARG A 231 -6.89 -13.68 -8.98
C ARG A 231 -6.42 -13.36 -10.40
N ASP A 232 -6.99 -14.01 -11.41
CA ASP A 232 -6.65 -13.83 -12.83
C ASP A 232 -7.62 -12.84 -13.52
N ASN A 233 -8.57 -12.23 -12.78
CA ASN A 233 -9.53 -11.27 -13.32
C ASN A 233 -8.95 -9.86 -13.39
N TYR A 234 -9.10 -9.23 -14.56
CA TYR A 234 -8.78 -7.81 -14.73
C TYR A 234 -9.99 -6.94 -14.42
N TYR A 235 -9.74 -5.84 -13.69
CA TYR A 235 -10.71 -4.79 -13.39
C TYR A 235 -10.17 -3.42 -13.80
N SER A 236 -10.93 -2.64 -14.57
CA SER A 236 -10.60 -1.24 -14.80
C SER A 236 -10.91 -0.39 -13.57
N LEU A 237 -10.27 0.79 -13.44
CA LEU A 237 -10.58 1.74 -12.37
C LEU A 237 -12.07 2.13 -12.37
N ARG A 238 -12.70 2.15 -13.57
CA ARG A 238 -14.12 2.46 -13.69
C ARG A 238 -15.00 1.33 -13.17
N ASP A 239 -14.67 0.08 -13.47
CA ASP A 239 -15.42 -1.07 -12.95
C ASP A 239 -15.42 -1.09 -11.41
N LEU A 240 -14.25 -0.84 -10.79
CA LEU A 240 -14.12 -0.77 -9.33
C LEU A 240 -14.94 0.38 -8.74
N LEU A 241 -14.94 1.55 -9.39
CA LEU A 241 -15.74 2.69 -8.95
C LEU A 241 -17.24 2.41 -9.09
N ASP A 242 -17.68 1.81 -10.19
CA ASP A 242 -19.10 1.48 -10.41
C ASP A 242 -19.62 0.48 -9.36
N VAL A 243 -18.76 -0.47 -8.93
CA VAL A 243 -19.06 -1.36 -7.80
C VAL A 243 -19.23 -0.56 -6.51
N ALA A 244 -18.34 0.39 -6.20
CA ALA A 244 -18.48 1.23 -5.02
C ALA A 244 -19.80 2.04 -5.06
N LEU A 245 -20.04 2.73 -6.17
CA LEU A 245 -21.20 3.62 -6.34
C LEU A 245 -22.55 2.90 -6.36
N SER A 246 -22.57 1.57 -6.46
CA SER A 246 -23.78 0.76 -6.28
C SER A 246 -24.27 0.72 -4.82
N ASN A 247 -23.47 1.21 -3.88
CA ASN A 247 -23.77 1.28 -2.46
C ASN A 247 -23.98 2.74 -2.02
N PRO A 248 -24.80 3.01 -0.99
CA PRO A 248 -24.99 4.38 -0.48
C PRO A 248 -23.74 4.95 0.19
N ALA A 249 -23.68 6.28 0.27
CA ALA A 249 -22.69 6.96 1.09
C ALA A 249 -22.72 6.46 2.55
N VAL A 250 -21.53 6.38 3.17
CA VAL A 250 -21.40 5.86 4.53
C VAL A 250 -21.65 6.96 5.57
N PHE A 251 -21.26 8.19 5.24
CA PHE A 251 -21.43 9.40 6.06
C PHE A 251 -21.29 10.65 5.18
N GLU A 252 -21.66 11.81 5.70
CA GLU A 252 -21.49 13.09 5.02
C GLU A 252 -20.00 13.45 4.87
N PRO A 253 -19.56 13.92 3.69
CA PRO A 253 -18.16 14.28 3.46
C PRO A 253 -17.60 15.22 4.53
N GLY A 254 -16.41 14.91 5.04
CA GLY A 254 -15.72 15.66 6.09
C GLY A 254 -16.15 15.38 7.52
N SER A 255 -17.21 14.60 7.77
CA SER A 255 -17.76 14.40 9.11
C SER A 255 -17.03 13.32 9.92
N GLN A 256 -16.40 12.36 9.26
CA GLN A 256 -15.72 11.22 9.91
C GLN A 256 -14.52 10.79 9.08
N PHE A 257 -13.61 10.07 9.74
CA PHE A 257 -12.56 9.28 9.08
C PHE A 257 -13.04 7.83 8.90
N ARG A 258 -12.95 7.33 7.67
CA ARG A 258 -13.07 5.89 7.38
C ARG A 258 -12.20 5.55 6.19
N TYR A 259 -11.19 4.75 6.44
CA TYR A 259 -10.30 4.27 5.38
C TYR A 259 -11.11 3.53 4.31
N THR A 260 -10.95 3.92 3.04
CA THR A 260 -11.57 3.26 1.88
C THR A 260 -10.66 3.31 0.66
N ASN A 261 -10.50 2.17 -0.01
CA ASN A 261 -9.72 2.06 -1.23
C ASN A 261 -10.36 2.83 -2.39
N THR A 262 -11.67 2.99 -2.39
CA THR A 262 -12.44 3.74 -3.39
C THR A 262 -11.91 5.16 -3.60
N ASN A 263 -11.44 5.82 -2.54
CA ASN A 263 -10.85 7.16 -2.64
C ASN A 263 -9.68 7.20 -3.62
N TYR A 264 -8.82 6.20 -3.58
CA TYR A 264 -7.61 6.14 -4.41
C TYR A 264 -7.89 5.64 -5.82
N ILE A 265 -9.01 4.97 -6.05
CA ILE A 265 -9.55 4.74 -7.40
C ILE A 265 -9.99 6.08 -8.02
N VAL A 266 -10.71 6.92 -7.28
CA VAL A 266 -11.13 8.26 -7.74
C VAL A 266 -9.91 9.16 -7.99
N LEU A 267 -8.92 9.16 -7.06
CA LEU A 267 -7.67 9.93 -7.25
C LEU A 267 -6.87 9.46 -8.46
N SER A 268 -6.88 8.17 -8.77
CA SER A 268 -6.25 7.64 -9.99
C SER A 268 -6.92 8.20 -11.25
N LEU A 269 -8.25 8.18 -11.31
CA LEU A 269 -9.03 8.78 -12.40
C LEU A 269 -8.82 10.30 -12.48
N LEU A 270 -8.63 10.99 -11.35
CA LEU A 270 -8.28 12.41 -11.31
C LEU A 270 -6.92 12.68 -11.97
N VAL A 271 -5.90 11.89 -11.63
CA VAL A 271 -4.57 12.00 -12.27
C VAL A 271 -4.68 11.81 -13.76
N GLU A 272 -5.35 10.75 -14.22
CA GLU A 272 -5.54 10.49 -15.65
C GLU A 272 -6.29 11.62 -16.37
N LYS A 273 -7.32 12.16 -15.74
CA LYS A 273 -8.11 13.28 -16.30
C LYS A 273 -7.30 14.54 -16.46
N VAL A 274 -6.54 14.92 -15.42
CA VAL A 274 -5.80 16.19 -15.39
C VAL A 274 -4.55 16.14 -16.27
N THR A 275 -3.92 14.98 -16.36
CA THR A 275 -2.67 14.81 -17.13
C THR A 275 -2.90 14.29 -18.54
N HIS A 276 -4.07 13.73 -18.84
CA HIS A 276 -4.37 12.99 -20.08
C HIS A 276 -3.40 11.82 -20.33
N ARG A 277 -2.90 11.21 -19.24
CA ARG A 277 -1.98 10.09 -19.25
C ARG A 277 -2.36 9.06 -18.18
N PRO A 278 -2.08 7.77 -18.39
CA PRO A 278 -2.31 6.74 -17.39
C PRO A 278 -1.59 7.03 -16.07
N LEU A 279 -2.19 6.64 -14.95
CA LEU A 279 -1.58 6.78 -13.63
C LEU A 279 -0.18 6.13 -13.57
N ALA A 280 -0.03 4.92 -14.14
CA ALA A 280 1.24 4.20 -14.18
C ALA A 280 2.36 5.03 -14.83
N GLU A 281 2.05 5.71 -15.95
CA GLU A 281 3.00 6.60 -16.63
C GLU A 281 3.38 7.80 -15.77
N GLN A 282 2.41 8.40 -15.07
CA GLN A 282 2.66 9.54 -14.19
C GLN A 282 3.52 9.17 -12.97
N ILE A 283 3.29 8.01 -12.36
CA ILE A 283 4.15 7.49 -11.29
C ILE A 283 5.56 7.23 -11.83
N THR A 284 5.68 6.61 -13.01
CA THR A 284 6.98 6.30 -13.62
C THR A 284 7.78 7.58 -13.89
N GLN A 285 7.20 8.54 -14.61
CA GLN A 285 7.92 9.76 -15.03
C GLN A 285 8.22 10.71 -13.88
N ARG A 286 7.36 10.76 -12.86
CA ARG A 286 7.46 11.74 -11.78
C ARG A 286 8.20 11.23 -10.55
N ILE A 287 8.29 9.92 -10.36
CA ILE A 287 8.86 9.32 -9.16
C ILE A 287 9.92 8.28 -9.51
N ILE A 288 9.56 7.25 -10.28
CA ILE A 288 10.42 6.08 -10.51
C ILE A 288 11.68 6.47 -11.27
N GLU A 289 11.54 7.08 -12.45
CA GLU A 289 12.67 7.49 -13.30
C GLU A 289 13.57 8.52 -12.60
N PRO A 290 13.05 9.63 -12.00
CA PRO A 290 13.88 10.61 -11.32
C PRO A 290 14.69 10.04 -10.15
N LEU A 291 14.18 9.01 -9.47
CA LEU A 291 14.86 8.36 -8.35
C LEU A 291 15.69 7.14 -8.75
N GLY A 292 15.61 6.70 -10.02
CA GLY A 292 16.32 5.52 -10.51
C GLY A 292 15.84 4.20 -9.86
N LEU A 293 14.54 4.10 -9.53
CA LEU A 293 13.95 2.91 -8.90
C LEU A 293 13.73 1.83 -9.97
N THR A 294 14.66 0.90 -10.09
CA THR A 294 14.68 -0.10 -11.19
C THR A 294 13.82 -1.33 -10.90
N HIS A 295 13.43 -1.51 -9.65
CA HIS A 295 12.62 -2.61 -9.14
C HIS A 295 11.23 -2.17 -8.64
N THR A 296 10.88 -0.90 -8.88
CA THR A 296 9.57 -0.33 -8.53
C THR A 296 8.78 -0.08 -9.79
N TYR A 297 7.53 -0.58 -9.83
CA TYR A 297 6.65 -0.36 -10.98
C TYR A 297 5.18 -0.50 -10.62
N TYR A 298 4.35 0.10 -11.47
CA TYR A 298 2.92 -0.15 -11.49
C TYR A 298 2.66 -1.18 -12.59
N PRO A 299 2.16 -2.39 -12.27
CA PRO A 299 1.90 -3.45 -13.26
C PRO A 299 0.95 -2.99 -14.35
N GLY A 300 1.23 -3.42 -15.59
CA GLY A 300 0.36 -3.18 -16.73
C GLY A 300 -0.93 -4.03 -16.67
N PRO A 301 -1.93 -3.71 -17.52
CA PRO A 301 -3.14 -4.51 -17.61
C PRO A 301 -2.84 -5.99 -17.95
N GLY A 302 -3.35 -6.92 -17.13
CA GLY A 302 -3.12 -8.36 -17.31
C GLY A 302 -1.71 -8.83 -16.94
N GLU A 303 -0.89 -7.99 -16.30
CA GLU A 303 0.44 -8.36 -15.80
C GLU A 303 0.31 -8.98 -14.41
N GLU A 304 0.32 -10.29 -14.35
CA GLU A 304 0.08 -11.07 -13.14
C GLU A 304 1.37 -11.46 -12.42
N ASP A 305 2.50 -11.56 -13.15
CA ASP A 305 3.79 -11.98 -12.63
C ASP A 305 4.58 -10.81 -12.03
N ILE A 306 5.45 -11.10 -11.06
CA ILE A 306 6.45 -10.17 -10.54
C ILE A 306 7.69 -10.27 -11.46
N ARG A 307 8.22 -9.13 -11.93
CA ARG A 307 9.25 -9.07 -12.99
C ARG A 307 10.62 -9.57 -12.54
N GLY A 308 11.05 -9.13 -11.37
CA GLY A 308 12.39 -9.40 -10.84
C GLY A 308 12.43 -10.61 -9.90
N THR A 309 13.57 -10.80 -9.25
CA THR A 309 13.71 -11.81 -8.20
C THR A 309 12.83 -11.45 -7.01
N HIS A 310 12.07 -12.42 -6.53
CA HIS A 310 11.08 -12.19 -5.48
C HIS A 310 10.91 -13.42 -4.60
N PRO A 311 10.53 -13.25 -3.33
CA PRO A 311 9.99 -14.35 -2.53
C PRO A 311 8.55 -14.66 -2.96
N HIS A 312 8.15 -15.91 -2.89
CA HIS A 312 6.77 -16.28 -3.14
C HIS A 312 5.85 -15.72 -2.05
N GLY A 313 4.67 -15.23 -2.47
CA GLY A 313 3.60 -14.79 -1.59
C GLY A 313 2.64 -15.93 -1.28
N TYR A 314 2.24 -16.06 0.00
CA TYR A 314 1.41 -17.18 0.44
C TYR A 314 0.11 -16.71 1.06
N HIS A 315 -0.96 -17.44 0.76
CA HIS A 315 -2.27 -17.19 1.33
C HIS A 315 -2.92 -18.51 1.81
N ARG A 316 -3.76 -18.40 2.83
CA ARG A 316 -4.68 -19.41 3.33
C ARG A 316 -5.81 -18.69 4.08
N ASN A 317 -6.98 -19.30 4.13
CA ASN A 317 -8.14 -18.68 4.78
C ASN A 317 -8.05 -18.72 6.31
N SER A 318 -7.27 -19.65 6.86
CA SER A 318 -6.96 -19.69 8.30
C SER A 318 -5.64 -20.41 8.55
N SER A 319 -5.05 -20.22 9.72
CA SER A 319 -3.80 -20.89 10.09
C SER A 319 -3.93 -22.43 10.21
N ALA A 320 -5.15 -22.96 10.17
CA ALA A 320 -5.42 -24.41 10.14
C ALA A 320 -5.29 -25.02 8.74
N GLU A 321 -5.28 -24.18 7.69
CA GLU A 321 -5.11 -24.62 6.29
C GLU A 321 -3.64 -24.65 5.90
N GLU A 322 -3.33 -25.38 4.83
CA GLU A 322 -2.01 -25.33 4.20
C GLU A 322 -1.80 -24.03 3.43
N TRP A 323 -0.56 -23.59 3.35
CA TRP A 323 -0.19 -22.46 2.53
C TRP A 323 -0.38 -22.76 1.04
N LYS A 324 -1.00 -21.82 0.33
CA LYS A 324 -1.13 -21.83 -1.12
C LYS A 324 -0.37 -20.65 -1.70
N ASP A 325 0.35 -20.87 -2.77
CA ASP A 325 1.05 -19.83 -3.50
C ASP A 325 0.06 -18.89 -4.21
N ILE A 326 0.17 -17.60 -3.96
CA ILE A 326 -0.62 -16.51 -4.55
C ILE A 326 0.29 -15.44 -5.18
N THR A 327 1.54 -15.77 -5.44
CA THR A 327 2.53 -14.83 -6.02
C THR A 327 2.01 -14.25 -7.34
N ARG A 328 1.47 -15.13 -8.19
CA ARG A 328 0.87 -14.76 -9.48
C ARG A 328 -0.60 -14.38 -9.28
N MET A 329 -0.93 -13.11 -9.57
CA MET A 329 -2.29 -12.59 -9.62
C MET A 329 -2.34 -11.26 -10.37
N ASP A 330 -3.45 -10.96 -11.03
CA ASP A 330 -3.72 -9.65 -11.59
C ASP A 330 -4.01 -8.65 -10.44
N PRO A 331 -3.17 -7.61 -10.24
CA PRO A 331 -3.36 -6.66 -9.14
C PRO A 331 -4.32 -5.53 -9.48
N SER A 332 -4.95 -5.54 -10.66
CA SER A 332 -5.81 -4.45 -11.15
C SER A 332 -6.99 -4.16 -10.21
N TRP A 333 -7.50 -5.18 -9.50
CA TRP A 333 -8.54 -5.01 -8.49
C TRP A 333 -8.13 -4.10 -7.32
N ALA A 334 -6.83 -3.92 -7.08
CA ALA A 334 -6.31 -2.99 -6.08
C ALA A 334 -6.08 -1.58 -6.66
N GLY A 335 -5.90 -1.45 -7.99
CA GLY A 335 -5.75 -0.19 -8.69
C GLY A 335 -4.73 0.75 -8.03
N GLY A 336 -4.97 2.06 -8.07
CA GLY A 336 -4.14 3.06 -7.38
C GLY A 336 -4.19 2.98 -5.85
N ALA A 337 -5.02 2.09 -5.30
CA ALA A 337 -5.05 1.85 -3.86
C ALA A 337 -4.01 0.81 -3.39
N GLY A 338 -3.47 -0.06 -4.32
CA GLY A 338 -2.63 -1.15 -3.85
C GLY A 338 -1.86 -1.97 -4.88
N ALA A 339 -1.84 -1.63 -6.17
CA ALA A 339 -1.37 -2.53 -7.23
C ALA A 339 0.16 -2.60 -7.41
N MET A 340 0.94 -1.66 -6.86
CA MET A 340 2.37 -1.54 -7.16
C MET A 340 3.23 -2.65 -6.54
N ILE A 341 4.40 -2.83 -7.15
CA ILE A 341 5.49 -3.69 -6.73
C ILE A 341 6.72 -2.83 -6.47
N SER A 342 7.52 -3.18 -5.46
CA SER A 342 8.78 -2.53 -5.12
C SER A 342 9.64 -3.47 -4.26
N THR A 343 10.84 -3.00 -3.89
CA THR A 343 11.70 -3.66 -2.90
C THR A 343 11.74 -2.87 -1.59
N PRO A 344 12.14 -3.48 -0.47
CA PRO A 344 12.31 -2.75 0.79
C PRO A 344 13.26 -1.55 0.68
N SER A 345 14.36 -1.66 -0.05
CA SER A 345 15.33 -0.56 -0.19
C SER A 345 14.78 0.59 -1.05
N GLU A 346 14.11 0.28 -2.16
CA GLU A 346 13.54 1.30 -3.04
C GLU A 346 12.35 2.02 -2.40
N LEU A 347 11.53 1.33 -1.60
CA LEU A 347 10.51 1.97 -0.76
C LEU A 347 11.13 2.96 0.22
N GLY A 348 12.26 2.60 0.83
CA GLY A 348 13.03 3.49 1.70
C GLY A 348 13.49 4.75 0.97
N THR A 349 14.10 4.58 -0.20
CA THR A 349 14.56 5.67 -1.07
C THR A 349 13.42 6.60 -1.49
N PHE A 350 12.29 6.04 -1.92
CA PHE A 350 11.10 6.80 -2.28
C PHE A 350 10.59 7.65 -1.10
N LEU A 351 10.50 7.06 0.08
CA LEU A 351 9.97 7.77 1.25
C LEU A 351 10.92 8.87 1.71
N GLN A 352 12.24 8.64 1.69
CA GLN A 352 13.23 9.70 1.94
C GLN A 352 13.07 10.86 0.96
N ALA A 353 12.99 10.57 -0.34
CA ALA A 353 12.84 11.57 -1.39
C ALA A 353 11.53 12.36 -1.27
N THR A 354 10.48 11.75 -0.72
CA THR A 354 9.21 12.41 -0.43
C THR A 354 9.37 13.48 0.65
N PHE A 355 10.15 13.20 1.71
CA PHE A 355 10.22 14.08 2.89
C PHE A 355 11.47 14.96 2.97
N ASN A 356 12.49 14.75 2.14
CA ASN A 356 13.71 15.55 2.12
C ASN A 356 13.71 16.73 1.13
N GLY A 357 12.60 16.95 0.43
CA GLY A 357 12.48 18.04 -0.55
C GLY A 357 12.81 17.65 -2.00
N THR A 358 13.19 16.40 -2.27
CA THR A 358 13.52 15.95 -3.64
C THR A 358 12.27 15.87 -4.54
N LEU A 359 11.19 15.25 -4.06
CA LEU A 359 9.95 15.08 -4.83
C LEU A 359 8.92 16.17 -4.57
N LEU A 360 8.90 16.74 -3.37
CA LEU A 360 7.91 17.72 -2.93
C LEU A 360 8.57 18.92 -2.26
N THR A 361 7.99 20.12 -2.43
CA THR A 361 8.40 21.31 -1.66
C THR A 361 8.09 21.16 -0.18
N GLN A 362 8.79 21.92 0.68
CA GLN A 362 8.55 21.89 2.12
C GLN A 362 7.11 22.29 2.51
N ASP A 363 6.48 23.18 1.76
CA ASP A 363 5.08 23.55 1.96
C ASP A 363 4.15 22.37 1.66
N SER A 364 4.41 21.63 0.58
CA SER A 364 3.65 20.42 0.26
C SER A 364 3.84 19.31 1.29
N ILE A 365 5.06 19.13 1.81
CA ILE A 365 5.34 18.17 2.88
C ILE A 365 4.58 18.56 4.16
N THR A 366 4.59 19.85 4.49
CA THR A 366 3.86 20.38 5.65
C THR A 366 2.35 20.15 5.50
N GLU A 367 1.83 20.40 4.30
CA GLU A 367 0.42 20.16 3.98
C GLU A 367 0.06 18.66 4.04
N MET A 368 0.95 17.80 3.51
CA MET A 368 0.78 16.35 3.52
C MET A 368 0.73 15.77 4.95
N LYS A 369 1.42 16.40 5.90
CA LYS A 369 1.45 16.02 7.33
C LYS A 369 0.29 16.55 8.15
N LYS A 370 -0.61 17.37 7.61
CA LYS A 370 -1.83 17.79 8.32
C LYS A 370 -2.78 16.62 8.45
N THR A 371 -2.89 16.08 9.64
CA THR A 371 -3.67 14.86 9.92
C THR A 371 -5.11 15.15 10.32
N VAL A 372 -5.97 14.17 10.06
CA VAL A 372 -7.28 14.00 10.68
C VAL A 372 -7.19 12.91 11.76
N ASP A 373 -8.09 12.99 12.75
CA ASP A 373 -8.19 11.98 13.80
C ASP A 373 -8.74 10.67 13.21
N THR A 374 -8.03 9.58 13.41
CA THR A 374 -8.41 8.25 12.96
C THR A 374 -9.26 7.48 13.96
N GLY A 375 -9.50 8.07 15.15
CA GLY A 375 -10.07 7.37 16.29
C GLY A 375 -9.08 6.44 17.01
N GLN A 376 -7.81 6.42 16.58
CA GLN A 376 -6.74 5.67 17.22
C GLN A 376 -5.85 6.62 18.03
N PRO A 377 -5.55 6.32 19.29
CA PRO A 377 -4.72 7.18 20.12
C PRO A 377 -3.36 7.44 19.47
N ASN A 378 -2.99 8.71 19.35
CA ASN A 378 -1.72 9.19 18.80
C ASN A 378 -1.43 8.79 17.34
N HIS A 379 -2.45 8.42 16.55
CA HIS A 379 -2.33 8.12 15.13
C HIS A 379 -3.20 9.07 14.33
N GLY A 380 -2.57 9.85 13.46
CA GLY A 380 -3.25 10.71 12.50
C GLY A 380 -3.06 10.23 11.08
N TYR A 381 -4.01 10.52 10.20
CA TYR A 381 -3.90 10.26 8.78
C TYR A 381 -3.82 11.59 8.01
N GLY A 382 -2.72 11.78 7.29
CA GLY A 382 -2.48 12.95 6.44
C GLY A 382 -2.94 12.74 4.99
N LEU A 383 -2.22 13.29 4.02
CA LEU A 383 -2.53 13.10 2.60
C LEU A 383 -1.78 11.86 2.08
N GLY A 384 -2.40 10.69 2.21
CA GLY A 384 -1.83 9.41 1.77
C GLY A 384 -0.69 8.86 2.61
N ILE A 385 -0.56 9.32 3.83
CA ILE A 385 0.40 8.89 4.84
C ILE A 385 -0.26 8.89 6.22
N PHE A 386 0.27 8.11 7.15
CA PHE A 386 -0.09 8.20 8.56
C PHE A 386 1.13 8.47 9.45
N SER A 387 0.88 9.02 10.65
CA SER A 387 1.90 9.19 11.68
C SER A 387 1.90 8.01 12.65
N MET A 388 3.08 7.69 13.15
CA MET A 388 3.32 6.68 14.17
C MET A 388 4.23 7.26 15.25
N PRO A 389 3.80 7.30 16.53
CA PRO A 389 4.68 7.70 17.60
C PRO A 389 5.81 6.68 17.79
N LEU A 390 7.02 7.19 18.03
CA LEU A 390 8.20 6.36 18.28
C LEU A 390 8.45 6.23 19.80
N SER A 391 8.87 5.05 20.25
CA SER A 391 9.20 4.80 21.66
C SER A 391 10.36 5.65 22.18
N CYS A 392 11.25 6.09 21.29
CA CYS A 392 12.35 7.00 21.58
C CYS A 392 11.99 8.50 21.48
N GLY A 393 10.72 8.82 21.24
CA GLY A 393 10.24 10.18 21.06
C GLY A 393 10.17 10.62 19.60
N GLY A 394 9.25 11.55 19.32
CA GLY A 394 8.95 12.00 17.96
C GLY A 394 7.99 11.06 17.23
N GLU A 395 7.84 11.28 15.94
CA GLU A 395 6.92 10.55 15.08
C GLU A 395 7.63 10.06 13.81
N ALA A 396 7.31 8.85 13.37
CA ALA A 396 7.62 8.37 12.04
C ALA A 396 6.41 8.56 11.12
N TRP A 397 6.68 8.77 9.83
CA TRP A 397 5.67 9.02 8.80
C TRP A 397 5.81 8.03 7.64
N GLY A 398 4.71 7.55 7.13
CA GLY A 398 4.72 6.63 5.99
C GLY A 398 3.40 5.90 5.81
N HIS A 399 3.46 4.67 5.32
CA HIS A 399 2.28 3.85 5.10
C HIS A 399 2.58 2.36 5.30
N SER A 400 1.56 1.60 5.65
CA SER A 400 1.57 0.14 5.59
C SER A 400 0.88 -0.34 4.32
N GLY A 401 1.14 -1.57 3.93
CA GLY A 401 0.46 -2.20 2.82
C GLY A 401 0.12 -3.66 3.10
N GLY A 402 -1.07 -4.07 2.72
CA GLY A 402 -1.49 -5.46 2.74
C GLY A 402 -2.12 -5.81 1.40
N LEU A 403 -1.74 -6.94 0.86
CA LEU A 403 -2.33 -7.58 -0.30
C LEU A 403 -2.23 -9.09 -0.07
N HIS A 404 -3.08 -9.88 -0.72
CA HIS A 404 -2.95 -11.34 -0.61
C HIS A 404 -1.53 -11.77 -0.94
N GLY A 405 -0.92 -12.55 -0.06
CA GLY A 405 0.46 -13.00 -0.17
C GLY A 405 1.53 -12.06 0.39
N TYR A 406 1.23 -10.79 0.68
CA TYR A 406 2.25 -9.84 1.12
C TYR A 406 1.72 -8.82 2.14
N VAL A 407 2.59 -8.41 3.05
CA VAL A 407 2.39 -7.26 3.93
C VAL A 407 3.67 -6.44 3.96
N THR A 408 3.53 -5.12 4.00
CA THR A 408 4.67 -4.19 4.07
C THR A 408 4.39 -3.08 5.07
N GLN A 409 5.45 -2.55 5.69
CA GLN A 409 5.41 -1.30 6.45
C GLN A 409 6.63 -0.47 6.08
N ASN A 410 6.41 0.79 5.70
CA ASN A 410 7.47 1.69 5.28
C ASN A 410 7.31 3.04 5.98
N MET A 411 8.29 3.43 6.79
CA MET A 411 8.24 4.63 7.63
C MET A 411 9.55 5.39 7.57
N VAL A 412 9.49 6.73 7.63
CA VAL A 412 10.63 7.62 7.79
C VAL A 412 10.61 8.27 9.18
N GLY A 413 11.72 8.21 9.89
CA GLY A 413 11.90 8.82 11.20
C GLY A 413 12.26 10.31 11.12
N PRO A 414 12.32 10.99 12.28
CA PRO A 414 12.65 12.41 12.35
C PRO A 414 14.06 12.76 11.83
N ASP A 415 14.98 11.80 11.87
CA ASP A 415 16.35 11.93 11.38
C ASP A 415 16.52 11.64 9.89
N GLY A 416 15.42 11.41 9.18
CA GLY A 416 15.43 11.04 7.75
C GLY A 416 15.78 9.58 7.48
N THR A 417 16.00 8.76 8.50
CA THR A 417 16.16 7.33 8.31
C THR A 417 14.84 6.68 7.96
N THR A 418 14.85 5.78 6.97
CA THR A 418 13.69 4.94 6.67
C THR A 418 13.91 3.52 7.15
N VAL A 419 12.81 2.91 7.58
CA VAL A 419 12.73 1.48 7.88
C VAL A 419 11.58 0.90 7.08
N THR A 420 11.91 -0.12 6.31
CA THR A 420 10.92 -0.91 5.56
C THR A 420 10.98 -2.34 6.03
N THR A 421 9.83 -2.93 6.31
CA THR A 421 9.67 -4.36 6.59
C THR A 421 8.64 -4.96 5.65
N ALA A 422 8.88 -6.19 5.21
CA ALA A 422 7.95 -6.96 4.38
C ALA A 422 7.83 -8.40 4.89
N GLY A 423 6.63 -8.96 4.83
CA GLY A 423 6.34 -10.36 5.13
C GLY A 423 5.61 -11.01 3.96
N THR A 424 5.88 -12.27 3.71
CA THR A 424 5.33 -13.02 2.55
C THR A 424 4.00 -13.70 2.84
N ALA A 425 3.18 -13.07 3.66
CA ALA A 425 1.78 -13.41 3.86
C ALA A 425 1.02 -12.18 4.33
N TRP A 426 -0.29 -12.13 4.11
CA TRP A 426 -1.12 -11.10 4.70
C TRP A 426 -1.61 -11.52 6.09
N GLY A 427 -1.76 -10.55 7.02
CA GLY A 427 -2.07 -10.79 8.43
C GLY A 427 -3.21 -11.76 8.73
N PRO A 428 -4.39 -11.69 8.07
CA PRO A 428 -5.48 -12.64 8.28
C PRO A 428 -5.09 -14.11 8.07
N ALA A 429 -4.21 -14.39 7.11
CA ALA A 429 -3.74 -15.76 6.84
C ALA A 429 -2.89 -16.37 7.97
N LEU A 430 -2.47 -15.57 8.95
CA LEU A 430 -1.72 -16.02 10.13
C LEU A 430 -2.63 -16.39 11.32
N LEU A 431 -3.94 -16.17 11.19
CA LEU A 431 -4.89 -16.35 12.27
C LEU A 431 -5.65 -17.68 12.15
N SER A 432 -5.99 -18.29 13.29
CA SER A 432 -6.90 -19.43 13.33
C SER A 432 -8.34 -19.03 13.01
N ASP A 433 -8.71 -17.82 13.39
CA ASP A 433 -9.96 -17.17 13.01
C ASP A 433 -9.62 -15.81 12.37
N PRO A 434 -9.73 -15.67 11.04
CA PRO A 434 -9.42 -14.43 10.35
C PRO A 434 -10.39 -13.28 10.70
N THR A 435 -11.51 -13.57 11.36
CA THR A 435 -12.47 -12.59 11.87
C THR A 435 -12.13 -12.05 13.26
N ASP A 436 -11.14 -12.64 13.95
CA ASP A 436 -10.65 -12.17 15.24
C ASP A 436 -9.87 -10.86 15.09
N ARG A 437 -10.57 -9.76 15.33
CA ARG A 437 -10.02 -8.40 15.20
C ARG A 437 -8.88 -8.15 16.19
N ALA A 438 -8.95 -8.68 17.40
CA ALA A 438 -7.90 -8.47 18.42
C ALA A 438 -6.61 -9.17 18.02
N ALA A 439 -6.70 -10.42 17.53
CA ALA A 439 -5.56 -11.16 17.02
C ALA A 439 -4.99 -10.50 15.75
N LEU A 440 -5.84 -9.98 14.86
CA LEU A 440 -5.39 -9.24 13.67
C LEU A 440 -4.63 -7.97 14.06
N GLN A 441 -5.13 -7.19 15.00
CA GLN A 441 -4.46 -6.01 15.56
C GLN A 441 -3.09 -6.37 16.14
N GLN A 442 -3.00 -7.48 16.86
CA GLN A 442 -1.73 -7.96 17.40
C GLN A 442 -0.72 -8.32 16.30
N LYS A 443 -1.17 -8.92 15.19
CA LYS A 443 -0.30 -9.20 14.03
C LYS A 443 0.15 -7.92 13.31
N GLN A 444 -0.73 -6.95 13.17
CA GLN A 444 -0.38 -5.62 12.62
C GLN A 444 0.63 -4.90 13.52
N LYS A 445 0.45 -5.00 14.85
CA LYS A 445 1.38 -4.42 15.82
C LYS A 445 2.81 -4.97 15.69
N LEU A 446 2.98 -6.23 15.32
CA LEU A 446 4.32 -6.81 15.11
C LEU A 446 5.12 -6.06 14.05
N MET A 447 4.48 -5.66 12.95
CA MET A 447 5.15 -4.88 11.89
C MET A 447 5.56 -3.50 12.40
N SER A 448 4.70 -2.86 13.17
CA SER A 448 4.98 -1.54 13.76
C SER A 448 6.05 -1.60 14.84
N ASP A 449 6.03 -2.63 15.70
CA ASP A 449 7.06 -2.87 16.72
C ASP A 449 8.42 -3.16 16.08
N ALA A 450 8.44 -3.86 14.94
CA ALA A 450 9.66 -4.08 14.17
C ALA A 450 10.25 -2.75 13.66
N VAL A 451 9.41 -1.89 13.10
CA VAL A 451 9.83 -0.55 12.64
C VAL A 451 10.34 0.29 13.82
N ASP A 452 9.59 0.39 14.90
CA ASP A 452 9.98 1.15 16.10
C ASP A 452 11.31 0.65 16.67
N SER A 453 11.45 -0.65 16.82
CA SER A 453 12.70 -1.28 17.29
C SER A 453 13.90 -0.95 16.39
N LEU A 454 13.71 -0.90 15.07
CA LEU A 454 14.78 -0.56 14.12
C LEU A 454 15.08 0.93 14.08
N MET A 455 14.12 1.81 14.35
CA MET A 455 14.35 3.25 14.42
C MET A 455 14.96 3.68 15.76
N CYS A 456 14.49 3.14 16.86
CA CYS A 456 14.77 3.68 18.20
C CYS A 456 15.98 3.09 18.92
N LYS A 457 16.39 1.86 18.63
CA LYS A 457 17.50 1.19 19.34
C LYS A 457 18.89 1.51 18.78
N ARG A 458 19.05 2.63 18.08
CA ARG A 458 20.34 3.09 17.53
C ARG A 458 21.25 3.75 18.54
N GLN A 459 20.75 4.07 19.75
CA GLN A 459 21.53 4.73 20.80
C GLN A 459 21.95 3.69 21.83
N GLY A 460 22.98 2.94 21.53
CA GLY A 460 23.63 2.03 22.44
C GLY A 460 25.11 1.93 22.13
#